data_ee155b02457f93a6186df1ec927cc852
#
_entry.id   ee155b02457f93a6186df1ec927cc852
#
_cell.length_a   1.000
_cell.length_b   1.000
_cell.length_c   1.000
_cell.angle_alpha   90.00
_cell.angle_beta   90.00
_cell.angle_gamma   90.00
#
_symmetry.space_group_name_H-M   'P 1'
#
loop_
_entity.id
_entity.type
_entity.pdbx_description
1 polymer ?
#
loop_
_entity_poly.entity_id
_entity_poly.type
_entity_poly.pdbx_seq_one_letter_code
_entity_poly.pdbx_strand_id
1 'polypeptide(L)'
;MQVTIDGVPYVPACASASRIGIAITTHNRPDVLNRAIEQHIKHLPAGALVVVIDDGSKPAAVVPDGVQLCRHQTSLGIVASKNVSLTALIDAGCEHLFLWDDDAWPIADNWYLPYIESPEPHLAYQFLDLAGTNKLKDMAVLYRDDKHIAYTGQRGVMLYYHRSAIDKVGGFDPVYGRGMYEHSDLALRIHNAGLTTWAYGDVVGSEKLIHSLDEHE
;
A
#
# COMPACT_ATOMS: atom_id res chain seq x y z
N MET A 1 5.18 27.43 5.54
CA MET A 1 6.43 26.96 4.88
C MET A 1 5.96 26.05 3.78
N GLN A 2 6.17 26.38 2.51
CA GLN A 2 5.69 25.57 1.39
C GLN A 2 6.65 24.39 1.25
N VAL A 3 6.17 23.17 1.47
CA VAL A 3 6.96 21.93 1.29
C VAL A 3 7.06 21.67 -0.21
N THR A 4 8.27 21.59 -0.73
CA THR A 4 8.55 21.17 -2.10
C THR A 4 9.20 19.78 -2.05
N ILE A 5 8.66 18.82 -2.80
CA ILE A 5 9.31 17.53 -3.05
C ILE A 5 9.95 17.66 -4.44
N ASP A 6 11.27 17.56 -4.52
CA ASP A 6 12.08 17.70 -5.75
C ASP A 6 11.83 18.99 -6.56
N GLY A 7 11.57 20.10 -5.86
CA GLY A 7 11.39 21.41 -6.51
C GLY A 7 9.98 21.67 -7.05
N VAL A 8 9.04 20.72 -6.89
CA VAL A 8 7.62 20.91 -7.23
C VAL A 8 6.87 21.33 -5.98
N PRO A 9 6.07 22.44 -6.00
CA PRO A 9 5.28 22.83 -4.85
C PRO A 9 4.27 21.74 -4.48
N TYR A 10 4.39 21.18 -3.28
CA TYR A 10 3.34 20.35 -2.71
C TYR A 10 2.19 21.27 -2.28
N VAL A 11 1.04 21.15 -2.93
CA VAL A 11 -0.19 21.81 -2.51
C VAL A 11 -1.01 20.76 -1.76
N PRO A 12 -1.15 20.87 -0.43
CA PRO A 12 -2.09 20.02 0.28
C PRO A 12 -3.48 20.25 -0.32
N ALA A 13 -4.17 19.18 -0.73
CA ALA A 13 -5.56 19.26 -1.09
C ALA A 13 -6.32 19.88 0.08
N CYS A 14 -7.13 20.91 -0.20
CA CYS A 14 -7.89 21.65 0.79
C CYS A 14 -8.70 20.70 1.69
N ALA A 15 -8.57 20.86 2.98
CA ALA A 15 -9.01 19.97 4.04
C ALA A 15 -10.54 19.78 4.11
N SER A 16 -11.06 18.85 3.30
CA SER A 16 -12.06 17.91 3.81
C SER A 16 -11.27 16.62 4.04
N ALA A 17 -10.92 16.35 5.30
CA ALA A 17 -10.01 15.27 5.64
C ALA A 17 -10.52 13.94 5.04
N SER A 18 -9.97 13.52 3.91
CA SER A 18 -10.13 12.15 3.45
C SER A 18 -9.44 11.26 4.46
N ARG A 19 -10.22 10.44 5.18
CA ARG A 19 -9.67 9.51 6.18
C ARG A 19 -8.93 8.35 5.54
N ILE A 20 -9.16 8.10 4.24
CA ILE A 20 -8.57 7.01 3.46
C ILE A 20 -7.60 7.61 2.43
N GLY A 21 -6.37 7.10 2.42
CA GLY A 21 -5.38 7.41 1.43
C GLY A 21 -4.88 6.15 0.72
N ILE A 22 -4.74 6.25 -0.59
CA ILE A 22 -4.26 5.19 -1.49
C ILE A 22 -3.01 5.72 -2.17
N ALA A 23 -1.87 5.05 -1.98
CA ALA A 23 -0.64 5.38 -2.67
C ALA A 23 -0.22 4.21 -3.57
N ILE A 24 0.06 4.48 -4.84
CA ILE A 24 0.49 3.49 -5.84
C ILE A 24 1.93 3.80 -6.22
N THR A 25 2.83 2.87 -5.98
CA THR A 25 4.25 3.01 -6.36
C THR A 25 4.49 2.38 -7.72
N THR A 26 5.17 3.10 -8.64
CA THR A 26 5.47 2.62 -9.98
C THR A 26 6.90 2.94 -10.42
N HIS A 27 7.45 2.13 -11.33
CA HIS A 27 8.71 2.38 -12.03
C HIS A 27 8.74 1.74 -13.40
N ASN A 28 8.77 2.57 -14.48
CA ASN A 28 8.91 2.13 -15.89
C ASN A 28 7.85 1.13 -16.38
N ARG A 29 6.63 1.17 -15.84
CA ARG A 29 5.53 0.27 -16.22
C ARG A 29 4.23 1.03 -16.54
N PRO A 30 4.20 1.90 -17.56
CA PRO A 30 3.08 2.81 -17.81
C PRO A 30 1.74 2.07 -18.06
N ASP A 31 1.74 0.96 -18.80
CA ASP A 31 0.52 0.22 -19.11
C ASP A 31 -0.06 -0.46 -17.87
N VAL A 32 0.80 -1.02 -17.02
CA VAL A 32 0.40 -1.64 -15.75
C VAL A 32 -0.17 -0.58 -14.80
N LEU A 33 0.54 0.55 -14.66
CA LEU A 33 0.08 1.68 -13.87
C LEU A 33 -1.29 2.21 -14.33
N ASN A 34 -1.48 2.41 -15.63
CA ASN A 34 -2.75 2.89 -16.18
C ASN A 34 -3.90 1.96 -15.80
N ARG A 35 -3.71 0.65 -15.94
CA ARG A 35 -4.70 -0.35 -15.53
C ARG A 35 -4.97 -0.30 -14.04
N ALA A 36 -3.95 -0.19 -13.21
CA ALA A 36 -4.11 -0.06 -11.76
C ALA A 36 -4.92 1.20 -11.40
N ILE A 37 -4.57 2.36 -11.97
CA ILE A 37 -5.29 3.62 -11.74
C ILE A 37 -6.77 3.50 -12.12
N GLU A 38 -7.08 2.93 -13.29
CA GLU A 38 -8.47 2.72 -13.73
C GLU A 38 -9.27 1.90 -12.72
N GLN A 39 -8.70 0.80 -12.20
CA GLN A 39 -9.38 -0.04 -11.21
C GLN A 39 -9.52 0.65 -9.85
N HIS A 40 -8.50 1.38 -9.41
CA HIS A 40 -8.57 2.17 -8.19
C HIS A 40 -9.64 3.26 -8.26
N ILE A 41 -9.76 3.96 -9.39
CA ILE A 41 -10.81 4.97 -9.61
C ILE A 41 -12.19 4.32 -9.65
N LYS A 42 -12.33 3.19 -10.33
CA LYS A 42 -13.60 2.46 -10.44
C LYS A 42 -14.16 2.03 -9.08
N HIS A 43 -13.30 1.61 -8.17
CA HIS A 43 -13.64 1.11 -6.83
C HIS A 43 -13.22 2.06 -5.71
N LEU A 44 -13.16 3.36 -6.00
CA LEU A 44 -12.64 4.38 -5.08
C LEU A 44 -13.59 4.61 -3.90
N PRO A 45 -13.11 4.49 -2.65
CA PRO A 45 -13.88 4.92 -1.48
C PRO A 45 -14.24 6.41 -1.57
N ALA A 46 -15.47 6.76 -1.15
CA ALA A 46 -15.90 8.15 -1.19
C ALA A 46 -14.97 9.07 -0.41
N GLY A 47 -14.47 10.12 -1.06
CA GLY A 47 -13.55 11.09 -0.46
C GLY A 47 -12.12 10.58 -0.22
N ALA A 48 -11.74 9.40 -0.74
CA ALA A 48 -10.38 8.91 -0.63
C ALA A 48 -9.41 9.73 -1.50
N LEU A 49 -8.20 9.91 -0.99
CA LEU A 49 -7.06 10.46 -1.74
C LEU A 49 -6.36 9.36 -2.52
N VAL A 50 -6.05 9.62 -3.79
CA VAL A 50 -5.15 8.75 -4.58
C VAL A 50 -3.90 9.53 -4.94
N VAL A 51 -2.74 8.95 -4.64
CA VAL A 51 -1.44 9.49 -5.02
C VAL A 51 -0.60 8.40 -5.71
N VAL A 52 0.02 8.75 -6.83
CA VAL A 52 1.01 7.91 -7.52
C VAL A 52 2.41 8.38 -7.14
N ILE A 53 3.27 7.46 -6.76
CA ILE A 53 4.69 7.72 -6.52
C ILE A 53 5.49 7.12 -7.67
N ASP A 54 5.95 7.99 -8.57
CA ASP A 54 6.79 7.60 -9.72
C ASP A 54 8.26 7.57 -9.30
N ASP A 55 8.84 6.40 -9.18
CA ASP A 55 10.24 6.21 -8.83
C ASP A 55 11.18 6.46 -10.03
N GLY A 56 11.09 7.64 -10.64
CA GLY A 56 12.01 8.10 -11.68
C GLY A 56 11.83 7.40 -13.02
N SER A 57 10.60 7.09 -13.43
CA SER A 57 10.30 6.44 -14.72
C SER A 57 10.74 7.27 -15.92
N LYS A 58 11.03 6.57 -17.02
CA LYS A 58 11.36 7.16 -18.33
C LYS A 58 10.58 6.45 -19.44
N PRO A 59 9.56 7.10 -20.02
CA PRO A 59 9.05 8.45 -19.73
C PRO A 59 8.44 8.56 -18.33
N ALA A 60 8.25 9.79 -17.85
CA ALA A 60 7.59 10.05 -16.59
C ALA A 60 6.16 9.50 -16.59
N ALA A 61 5.70 9.03 -15.43
CA ALA A 61 4.32 8.61 -15.26
C ALA A 61 3.35 9.78 -15.53
N VAL A 62 2.22 9.46 -16.13
CA VAL A 62 1.11 10.40 -16.37
C VAL A 62 -0.10 9.91 -15.60
N VAL A 63 -0.77 10.81 -14.91
CA VAL A 63 -1.96 10.49 -14.11
C VAL A 63 -3.15 11.34 -14.54
N PRO A 64 -4.39 10.84 -14.40
CA PRO A 64 -5.59 11.60 -14.72
C PRO A 64 -5.89 12.66 -13.65
N ASP A 65 -6.79 13.60 -14.00
CA ASP A 65 -7.31 14.60 -13.08
C ASP A 65 -7.87 13.92 -11.80
N GLY A 66 -7.58 14.52 -10.65
CA GLY A 66 -8.00 13.99 -9.34
C GLY A 66 -7.02 12.99 -8.71
N VAL A 67 -6.05 12.48 -9.44
CA VAL A 67 -4.94 11.68 -8.92
C VAL A 67 -3.72 12.58 -8.74
N GLN A 68 -3.10 12.54 -7.56
CA GLN A 68 -1.86 13.27 -7.31
C GLN A 68 -0.65 12.49 -7.82
N LEU A 69 0.40 13.20 -8.26
CA LEU A 69 1.66 12.61 -8.68
C LEU A 69 2.81 13.18 -7.87
N CYS A 70 3.54 12.29 -7.19
CA CYS A 70 4.85 12.58 -6.61
C CYS A 70 5.90 11.85 -7.43
N ARG A 71 7.03 12.50 -7.78
CA ARG A 71 8.01 11.89 -8.66
C ARG A 71 9.42 12.11 -8.16
N HIS A 72 10.22 11.05 -8.14
CA HIS A 72 11.67 11.13 -8.00
C HIS A 72 12.32 11.49 -9.34
N GLN A 73 13.37 12.29 -9.33
CA GLN A 73 14.13 12.60 -10.56
C GLN A 73 14.87 11.37 -11.12
N THR A 74 15.33 10.52 -10.21
CA THR A 74 15.98 9.23 -10.49
C THR A 74 15.41 8.17 -9.56
N SER A 75 15.44 6.90 -9.99
CA SER A 75 14.96 5.80 -9.16
C SER A 75 15.78 5.66 -7.88
N LEU A 76 15.10 5.73 -6.75
CA LEU A 76 15.64 5.56 -5.40
C LEU A 76 15.32 4.18 -4.79
N GLY A 77 14.40 3.43 -5.42
CA GLY A 77 13.94 2.12 -4.98
C GLY A 77 12.68 2.16 -4.13
N ILE A 78 12.12 0.97 -3.88
CA ILE A 78 10.80 0.80 -3.27
C ILE A 78 10.73 1.36 -1.84
N VAL A 79 11.79 1.23 -1.05
CA VAL A 79 11.85 1.73 0.33
C VAL A 79 11.64 3.23 0.39
N ALA A 80 12.38 3.99 -0.43
CA ALA A 80 12.24 5.43 -0.51
C ALA A 80 10.85 5.82 -1.00
N SER A 81 10.35 5.15 -2.03
CA SER A 81 9.04 5.43 -2.63
C SER A 81 7.89 5.13 -1.65
N LYS A 82 7.95 4.02 -0.91
CA LYS A 82 6.94 3.70 0.13
C LYS A 82 7.00 4.68 1.32
N ASN A 83 8.18 5.19 1.68
CA ASN A 83 8.28 6.26 2.67
C ASN A 83 7.67 7.58 2.17
N VAL A 84 7.87 7.94 0.90
CA VAL A 84 7.17 9.08 0.29
C VAL A 84 5.66 8.86 0.27
N SER A 85 5.20 7.63 -0.03
CA SER A 85 3.78 7.25 0.07
C SER A 85 3.21 7.53 1.45
N LEU A 86 3.86 7.04 2.51
CA LEU A 86 3.44 7.28 3.89
C LEU A 86 3.39 8.78 4.20
N THR A 87 4.44 9.52 3.86
CA THR A 87 4.52 10.97 4.11
C THR A 87 3.39 11.71 3.39
N ALA A 88 3.18 11.45 2.10
CA ALA A 88 2.15 12.12 1.31
C ALA A 88 0.73 11.89 1.88
N LEU A 89 0.42 10.65 2.29
CA LEU A 89 -0.88 10.33 2.87
C LEU A 89 -1.07 10.93 4.27
N ILE A 90 -0.04 10.87 5.11
CA ILE A 90 -0.08 11.41 6.48
C ILE A 90 -0.20 12.93 6.46
N ASP A 91 0.55 13.62 5.62
CA ASP A 91 0.51 15.09 5.47
C ASP A 91 -0.84 15.56 4.92
N ALA A 92 -1.51 14.74 4.11
CA ALA A 92 -2.87 14.98 3.65
C ALA A 92 -3.95 14.68 4.71
N GLY A 93 -3.56 14.25 5.93
CA GLY A 93 -4.48 13.98 7.03
C GLY A 93 -5.19 12.63 6.95
N CYS A 94 -4.72 11.68 6.13
CA CYS A 94 -5.28 10.34 6.08
C CYS A 94 -4.99 9.57 7.37
N GLU A 95 -5.96 8.78 7.83
CA GLU A 95 -5.84 7.88 8.98
C GLU A 95 -5.63 6.44 8.54
N HIS A 96 -6.28 6.02 7.44
CA HIS A 96 -6.17 4.70 6.84
C HIS A 96 -5.30 4.79 5.60
N LEU A 97 -4.13 4.15 5.63
CA LEU A 97 -3.08 4.26 4.62
C LEU A 97 -2.97 2.93 3.87
N PHE A 98 -3.32 2.93 2.59
CA PHE A 98 -3.18 1.77 1.71
C PHE A 98 -2.05 2.02 0.72
N LEU A 99 -0.97 1.25 0.83
CA LEU A 99 0.18 1.31 -0.06
C LEU A 99 0.13 0.14 -1.03
N TRP A 100 0.20 0.43 -2.31
CA TRP A 100 0.08 -0.54 -3.39
C TRP A 100 1.30 -0.51 -4.30
N ASP A 101 1.67 -1.67 -4.81
CA ASP A 101 2.48 -1.75 -6.02
C ASP A 101 1.55 -1.60 -7.25
N ASP A 102 2.08 -1.16 -8.38
CA ASP A 102 1.28 -0.86 -9.58
C ASP A 102 0.70 -2.10 -10.29
N ASP A 103 1.07 -3.31 -9.87
CA ASP A 103 0.58 -4.60 -10.38
C ASP A 103 -0.52 -5.22 -9.51
N ALA A 104 -1.06 -4.47 -8.57
CA ALA A 104 -2.20 -4.89 -7.77
C ALA A 104 -3.26 -3.80 -7.67
N TRP A 105 -4.54 -4.19 -7.59
CA TRP A 105 -5.68 -3.27 -7.56
C TRP A 105 -6.94 -3.92 -6.97
N PRO A 106 -7.90 -3.10 -6.49
CA PRO A 106 -9.18 -3.60 -6.05
C PRO A 106 -10.03 -4.10 -7.23
N ILE A 107 -10.82 -5.16 -7.00
CA ILE A 107 -11.75 -5.73 -7.97
C ILE A 107 -13.20 -5.74 -7.49
N ALA A 108 -13.46 -5.23 -6.30
CA ALA A 108 -14.79 -5.16 -5.69
C ALA A 108 -15.01 -3.82 -4.98
N ASP A 109 -16.26 -3.36 -4.95
CA ASP A 109 -16.64 -2.23 -4.13
C ASP A 109 -16.48 -2.57 -2.64
N ASN A 110 -16.24 -1.55 -1.82
CA ASN A 110 -16.04 -1.72 -0.36
C ASN A 110 -14.88 -2.65 0.03
N TRP A 111 -13.93 -2.91 -0.88
CA TRP A 111 -12.74 -3.74 -0.65
C TRP A 111 -11.96 -3.35 0.61
N TYR A 112 -11.99 -2.07 0.96
CA TYR A 112 -11.26 -1.48 2.08
C TYR A 112 -11.90 -1.73 3.45
N LEU A 113 -13.23 -2.01 3.50
CA LEU A 113 -13.98 -2.10 4.76
C LEU A 113 -13.42 -3.16 5.71
N PRO A 114 -13.13 -4.40 5.30
CA PRO A 114 -12.59 -5.38 6.23
C PRO A 114 -11.26 -4.98 6.86
N TYR A 115 -10.46 -4.14 6.17
CA TYR A 115 -9.20 -3.62 6.69
C TYR A 115 -9.43 -2.52 7.73
N ILE A 116 -10.28 -1.53 7.41
CA ILE A 116 -10.49 -0.37 8.29
C ILE A 116 -11.37 -0.68 9.50
N GLU A 117 -12.22 -1.72 9.42
CA GLU A 117 -13.04 -2.21 10.53
C GLU A 117 -12.32 -3.23 11.42
N SER A 118 -11.15 -3.68 11.01
CA SER A 118 -10.30 -4.56 11.81
C SER A 118 -9.71 -3.80 13.00
N PRO A 119 -9.56 -4.44 14.17
CA PRO A 119 -8.81 -3.89 15.29
C PRO A 119 -7.29 -3.90 15.04
N GLU A 120 -6.81 -4.60 14.00
CA GLU A 120 -5.40 -4.70 13.66
C GLU A 120 -4.95 -3.45 12.89
N PRO A 121 -4.05 -2.62 13.38
CA PRO A 121 -3.60 -1.40 12.72
C PRO A 121 -2.62 -1.65 11.56
N HIS A 122 -2.32 -2.91 11.27
CA HIS A 122 -1.57 -3.35 10.09
C HIS A 122 -2.05 -4.70 9.61
N LEU A 123 -2.34 -4.78 8.33
CA LEU A 123 -2.67 -5.99 7.58
C LEU A 123 -2.07 -5.88 6.17
N ALA A 124 -1.86 -7.01 5.51
CA ALA A 124 -1.33 -7.04 4.17
C ALA A 124 -1.98 -8.13 3.32
N TYR A 125 -2.25 -7.84 2.06
CA TYR A 125 -2.78 -8.82 1.13
C TYR A 125 -1.77 -9.93 0.84
N GLN A 126 -2.19 -11.19 1.02
CA GLN A 126 -1.28 -12.34 1.02
C GLN A 126 -1.45 -13.31 -0.15
N PHE A 127 -2.18 -12.99 -1.20
CA PHE A 127 -2.40 -13.91 -2.33
C PHE A 127 -2.89 -15.29 -1.90
N LEU A 128 -4.17 -15.48 -1.73
CA LEU A 128 -4.70 -16.83 -1.80
C LEU A 128 -4.64 -17.29 -3.26
N ASP A 129 -4.00 -18.42 -3.50
CA ASP A 129 -3.85 -19.01 -4.82
C ASP A 129 -5.19 -19.49 -5.38
N LEU A 130 -5.93 -18.57 -6.00
CA LEU A 130 -7.18 -18.87 -6.68
C LEU A 130 -7.00 -19.74 -7.93
N ALA A 131 -5.81 -19.76 -8.51
CA ALA A 131 -5.50 -20.50 -9.73
C ALA A 131 -4.90 -21.88 -9.48
N GLY A 132 -4.67 -22.28 -8.23
CA GLY A 132 -4.01 -23.53 -7.87
C GLY A 132 -2.52 -23.57 -8.24
N THR A 133 -1.90 -22.40 -8.45
CA THR A 133 -0.48 -22.31 -8.79
C THR A 133 0.45 -22.41 -7.57
N ASN A 134 -0.14 -22.37 -6.38
CA ASN A 134 0.55 -22.66 -5.12
C ASN A 134 1.70 -21.66 -4.82
N LYS A 135 1.49 -20.39 -5.13
CA LYS A 135 2.46 -19.33 -4.87
C LYS A 135 2.71 -19.06 -3.38
N LEU A 136 1.86 -19.60 -2.49
CA LEU A 136 2.05 -19.56 -1.03
C LEU A 136 2.90 -20.73 -0.47
N LYS A 137 3.62 -21.47 -1.31
CA LYS A 137 4.46 -22.60 -0.83
C LYS A 137 5.49 -22.23 0.23
N ASP A 138 5.88 -20.98 0.26
CA ASP A 138 6.87 -20.42 1.18
C ASP A 138 6.27 -19.86 2.48
N MET A 139 4.92 -19.84 2.59
CA MET A 139 4.21 -19.33 3.76
C MET A 139 3.18 -20.34 4.27
N ALA A 140 3.18 -20.55 5.59
CA ALA A 140 2.19 -21.39 6.27
C ALA A 140 1.17 -20.51 6.99
N VAL A 141 -0.07 -21.00 7.08
CA VAL A 141 -1.11 -20.40 7.92
C VAL A 141 -0.83 -20.76 9.37
N LEU A 142 -0.74 -19.75 10.23
CA LEU A 142 -0.57 -19.88 11.67
C LEU A 142 -1.88 -19.81 12.44
N TYR A 143 -2.81 -19.00 11.95
CA TYR A 143 -4.12 -18.77 12.56
C TYR A 143 -5.17 -18.43 11.51
N ARG A 144 -6.42 -18.78 11.78
CA ARG A 144 -7.57 -18.36 10.98
C ARG A 144 -8.84 -18.36 11.82
N ASP A 145 -9.63 -17.29 11.69
CA ASP A 145 -11.02 -17.21 12.17
C ASP A 145 -11.95 -16.80 11.02
N ASP A 146 -13.09 -16.20 11.31
CA ASP A 146 -14.05 -15.71 10.32
C ASP A 146 -13.67 -14.35 9.71
N LYS A 147 -12.72 -13.63 10.28
CA LYS A 147 -12.30 -12.28 9.85
C LYS A 147 -10.84 -12.20 9.43
N HIS A 148 -9.95 -12.92 10.13
CA HIS A 148 -8.51 -12.79 9.96
C HIS A 148 -7.84 -14.12 9.67
N ILE A 149 -6.73 -14.01 8.95
CA ILE A 149 -5.82 -15.12 8.69
C ILE A 149 -4.39 -14.63 8.92
N ALA A 150 -3.59 -15.38 9.69
CA ALA A 150 -2.20 -15.04 9.97
C ALA A 150 -1.25 -16.07 9.34
N TYR A 151 -0.08 -15.60 8.92
CA TYR A 151 0.89 -16.35 8.15
C TYR A 151 2.29 -16.28 8.77
N THR A 152 3.20 -17.14 8.29
CA THR A 152 4.62 -17.13 8.66
C THR A 152 5.45 -16.05 7.96
N GLY A 153 4.88 -15.35 7.00
CA GLY A 153 5.54 -14.29 6.21
C GLY A 153 4.52 -13.31 5.62
N GLN A 154 5.00 -12.31 4.91
CA GLN A 154 4.19 -11.26 4.32
C GLN A 154 4.62 -10.96 2.89
N ARG A 155 3.64 -10.62 2.04
CA ARG A 155 3.83 -10.01 0.71
C ARG A 155 3.78 -8.49 0.83
N GLY A 156 4.32 -7.80 -0.16
CA GLY A 156 4.45 -6.34 -0.13
C GLY A 156 3.58 -5.57 -1.11
N VAL A 157 2.74 -6.26 -1.91
CA VAL A 157 2.00 -5.64 -3.03
C VAL A 157 0.86 -4.73 -2.61
N MET A 158 0.18 -5.05 -1.49
CA MET A 158 -0.76 -4.16 -0.81
C MET A 158 -0.56 -4.25 0.69
N LEU A 159 -0.31 -3.10 1.29
CA LEU A 159 -0.06 -2.94 2.71
C LEU A 159 -1.05 -1.92 3.28
N TYR A 160 -1.82 -2.34 4.26
CA TYR A 160 -2.68 -1.44 5.04
C TYR A 160 -2.00 -1.06 6.34
N TYR A 161 -2.03 0.24 6.66
CA TYR A 161 -1.62 0.78 7.95
C TYR A 161 -2.67 1.75 8.47
N HIS A 162 -3.02 1.64 9.74
CA HIS A 162 -3.61 2.76 10.44
C HIS A 162 -2.48 3.71 10.87
N ARG A 163 -2.68 5.02 10.70
CA ARG A 163 -1.68 6.05 10.96
C ARG A 163 -1.01 5.91 12.33
N SER A 164 -1.77 5.54 13.38
CA SER A 164 -1.23 5.38 14.73
C SER A 164 -0.08 4.36 14.84
N ALA A 165 -0.06 3.33 13.99
CA ALA A 165 1.05 2.39 13.95
C ALA A 165 2.33 3.06 13.44
N ILE A 166 2.21 3.83 12.36
CA ILE A 166 3.35 4.55 11.77
C ILE A 166 3.84 5.67 12.71
N ASP A 167 2.93 6.41 13.33
CA ASP A 167 3.29 7.44 14.34
C ASP A 167 4.07 6.81 15.52
N LYS A 168 3.81 5.54 15.84
CA LYS A 168 4.47 4.83 16.95
C LYS A 168 5.83 4.27 16.61
N VAL A 169 5.98 3.62 15.43
CA VAL A 169 7.20 2.85 15.09
C VAL A 169 8.02 3.46 13.95
N GLY A 170 7.51 4.49 13.30
CA GLY A 170 8.12 5.07 12.10
C GLY A 170 7.78 4.33 10.82
N GLY A 171 8.35 4.79 9.71
CA GLY A 171 8.18 4.19 8.38
C GLY A 171 9.12 3.02 8.10
N PHE A 172 9.35 2.76 6.82
CA PHE A 172 10.28 1.73 6.34
C PHE A 172 11.74 2.12 6.64
N ASP A 173 12.55 1.18 7.10
CA ASP A 173 13.94 1.42 7.46
C ASP A 173 14.80 1.57 6.18
N PRO A 174 15.50 2.72 6.00
CA PRO A 174 16.39 2.94 4.87
C PRO A 174 17.55 1.93 4.75
N VAL A 175 17.86 1.18 5.80
CA VAL A 175 18.88 0.14 5.78
C VAL A 175 18.62 -0.92 4.71
N TYR A 176 17.36 -1.14 4.33
CA TYR A 176 16.97 -2.06 3.25
C TYR A 176 17.27 -1.53 1.85
N GLY A 177 17.80 -0.32 1.72
CA GLY A 177 18.27 0.24 0.46
C GLY A 177 17.19 0.31 -0.60
N ARG A 178 17.36 -0.46 -1.70
CA ARG A 178 16.41 -0.43 -2.81
C ARG A 178 15.18 -1.33 -2.63
N GLY A 179 15.16 -2.17 -1.60
CA GLY A 179 14.04 -3.05 -1.28
C GLY A 179 14.49 -4.44 -0.82
N MET A 180 13.51 -5.30 -0.62
CA MET A 180 13.53 -6.66 -0.06
C MET A 180 13.46 -6.69 1.47
N TYR A 181 12.38 -7.31 1.98
CA TYR A 181 12.08 -7.49 3.42
C TYR A 181 11.75 -6.23 4.22
N GLU A 182 11.78 -5.03 3.63
CA GLU A 182 11.42 -3.78 4.30
C GLU A 182 10.00 -3.78 4.86
N HIS A 183 9.05 -4.40 4.12
CA HIS A 183 7.66 -4.56 4.55
C HIS A 183 7.53 -5.54 5.72
N SER A 184 8.30 -6.64 5.69
CA SER A 184 8.31 -7.62 6.78
C SER A 184 8.94 -7.06 8.06
N ASP A 185 10.00 -6.25 7.93
CA ASP A 185 10.62 -5.54 9.05
C ASP A 185 9.62 -4.58 9.71
N LEU A 186 8.95 -3.74 8.92
CA LEU A 186 7.98 -2.79 9.46
C LEU A 186 6.83 -3.52 10.18
N ALA A 187 6.31 -4.61 9.60
CA ALA A 187 5.28 -5.43 10.24
C ALA A 187 5.76 -6.02 11.57
N LEU A 188 7.00 -6.54 11.63
CA LEU A 188 7.60 -7.04 12.87
C LEU A 188 7.79 -5.94 13.91
N ARG A 189 8.22 -4.73 13.52
CA ARG A 189 8.34 -3.60 14.46
C ARG A 189 7.00 -3.20 15.04
N ILE A 190 5.95 -3.19 14.23
CA ILE A 190 4.58 -2.91 14.68
C ILE A 190 4.12 -3.99 15.67
N HIS A 191 4.33 -5.27 15.34
CA HIS A 191 3.98 -6.40 16.21
C HIS A 191 4.75 -6.38 17.53
N ASN A 192 6.07 -6.18 17.48
CA ASN A 192 6.94 -6.13 18.65
C ASN A 192 6.64 -4.92 19.56
N ALA A 193 6.03 -3.86 19.01
CA ALA A 193 5.50 -2.75 19.79
C ALA A 193 4.15 -3.07 20.47
N GLY A 194 3.62 -4.29 20.31
CA GLY A 194 2.37 -4.75 20.90
C GLY A 194 1.11 -4.17 20.24
N LEU A 195 1.21 -3.74 18.97
CA LEU A 195 0.11 -3.07 18.27
C LEU A 195 -0.75 -4.05 17.45
N THR A 196 -0.22 -5.19 17.04
CA THR A 196 -0.95 -6.23 16.31
C THR A 196 -0.92 -7.55 17.04
N THR A 197 -1.98 -8.35 16.85
CA THR A 197 -2.08 -9.71 17.39
C THR A 197 -1.09 -10.65 16.70
N TRP A 198 -0.89 -10.46 15.39
CA TRP A 198 0.04 -11.25 14.58
C TRP A 198 0.99 -10.33 13.81
N ALA A 199 2.20 -10.82 13.57
CA ALA A 199 3.18 -10.07 12.77
C ALA A 199 2.73 -9.91 11.31
N TYR A 200 2.11 -10.96 10.75
CA TYR A 200 1.71 -11.03 9.35
C TYR A 200 0.28 -11.50 9.23
N GLY A 201 -0.65 -10.58 9.09
CA GLY A 201 -2.07 -10.84 8.98
C GLY A 201 -2.68 -10.32 7.70
N ASP A 202 -3.80 -10.93 7.29
CA ASP A 202 -4.68 -10.47 6.25
C ASP A 202 -6.15 -10.64 6.66
N VAL A 203 -7.07 -10.05 5.92
CA VAL A 203 -8.51 -10.30 6.08
C VAL A 203 -8.92 -11.56 5.32
N VAL A 204 -9.83 -12.34 5.89
CA VAL A 204 -10.38 -13.51 5.20
C VAL A 204 -11.20 -13.07 3.99
N GLY A 205 -10.96 -13.70 2.84
CA GLY A 205 -11.66 -13.39 1.58
C GLY A 205 -11.04 -12.22 0.80
N SER A 206 -9.85 -11.76 1.15
CA SER A 206 -9.11 -10.70 0.44
C SER A 206 -8.92 -11.02 -1.04
N GLU A 207 -8.82 -12.30 -1.41
CA GLU A 207 -8.72 -12.78 -2.80
C GLU A 207 -9.94 -12.44 -3.68
N LYS A 208 -11.07 -12.12 -3.05
CA LYS A 208 -12.30 -11.69 -3.76
C LYS A 208 -12.40 -10.18 -3.88
N LEU A 209 -11.52 -9.46 -3.22
CA LEU A 209 -11.50 -8.01 -3.10
C LEU A 209 -10.37 -7.37 -3.89
N ILE A 210 -9.26 -8.09 -4.03
CA ILE A 210 -7.99 -7.62 -4.57
C ILE A 210 -7.49 -8.59 -5.63
N HIS A 211 -6.93 -8.04 -6.70
CA HIS A 211 -6.20 -8.76 -7.75
C HIS A 211 -4.75 -8.32 -7.76
N SER A 212 -3.84 -9.27 -8.00
CA SER A 212 -2.43 -8.98 -8.28
C SER A 212 -1.97 -9.77 -9.50
N LEU A 213 -1.15 -9.15 -10.34
CA LEU A 213 -0.53 -9.82 -11.49
C LEU A 213 0.44 -10.92 -11.05
N ASP A 214 1.09 -10.76 -9.91
CA ASP A 214 1.99 -11.78 -9.34
C ASP A 214 1.31 -13.12 -9.05
N GLU A 215 -0.02 -13.14 -8.94
CA GLU A 215 -0.79 -14.38 -8.76
C GLU A 215 -0.92 -15.19 -10.05
N HIS A 216 -0.71 -14.56 -11.20
CA HIS A 216 -1.06 -15.10 -12.51
C HIS A 216 0.12 -15.24 -13.48
N GLU A 217 1.34 -14.88 -13.07
CA GLU A 217 2.57 -14.99 -13.88
C GLU A 217 3.45 -16.19 -13.49
#